data_f717b78415f1895f6aca3ef951a1442e
#
_entry.id   f717b78415f1895f6aca3ef951a1442e
#
_cell.length_a   1.000
_cell.length_b   1.000
_cell.length_c   1.000
_cell.angle_alpha   90.00
_cell.angle_beta   90.00
_cell.angle_gamma   90.00
#
_symmetry.space_group_name_H-M   'P 1'
#
loop_
_entity.id
_entity.type
_entity.pdbx_description
1 polymer ?
#
loop_
_entity_poly.entity_id
_entity_poly.type
_entity_poly.pdbx_seq_one_letter_code
_entity_poly.pdbx_strand_id
1 'polypeptide(L)'
;MSLLQLEGLSRSFGGVKAVNGVSFSVEPGQLYGVIGPNGAGKTTLFNLITGLIRPDGGSVKLGGVETTRKSPEQIARLGIARTYQTIRLFDTMTVRENVMVGGHIGLSYNLLDVFTARRRYRQAERALLERVDDLLQTVGLAHRADDQAGALSYGEQRRLELARALAAQPSLLMLDEPAAGMNTREAIDLSDLLRQLVAAGGLTVLIIEHNVKLMMGLCDRIAVMNFGEKLAEGLPADVRKNPSVVEAYLGKSE
;
A
#
# COMPACT_ATOMS: atom_id res chain seq x y z
N MET A 1 9.95 14.15 11.30
CA MET A 1 8.49 14.41 11.15
C MET A 1 7.89 13.20 10.47
N SER A 2 6.90 12.56 11.08
CA SER A 2 6.24 11.38 10.52
C SER A 2 5.55 11.69 9.18
N LEU A 3 5.58 10.74 8.26
CA LEU A 3 4.90 10.84 6.97
C LEU A 3 3.39 10.62 7.12
N LEU A 4 2.99 9.58 7.86
CA LEU A 4 1.58 9.30 8.16
C LEU A 4 1.36 9.40 9.67
N GLN A 5 0.30 10.08 10.09
CA GLN A 5 -0.15 10.15 11.49
C GLN A 5 -1.63 9.83 11.58
N LEU A 6 -1.96 8.94 12.50
CA LEU A 6 -3.33 8.62 12.89
C LEU A 6 -3.51 9.00 14.36
N GLU A 7 -4.58 9.74 14.67
CA GLU A 7 -4.88 10.18 16.03
C GLU A 7 -6.33 9.84 16.37
N GLY A 8 -6.54 8.87 17.26
CA GLY A 8 -7.85 8.48 17.79
C GLY A 8 -8.84 8.00 16.73
N LEU A 9 -8.36 7.43 15.64
CA LEU A 9 -9.19 7.07 14.47
C LEU A 9 -10.24 6.03 14.85
N SER A 10 -11.50 6.32 14.55
CA SER A 10 -12.62 5.46 14.96
C SER A 10 -13.67 5.33 13.87
N ARG A 11 -14.23 4.13 13.73
CA ARG A 11 -15.36 3.84 12.82
C ARG A 11 -16.20 2.69 13.33
N SER A 12 -17.52 2.87 13.34
CA SER A 12 -18.48 1.85 13.70
C SER A 12 -19.42 1.51 12.53
N PHE A 13 -19.89 0.28 12.49
CA PHE A 13 -20.91 -0.20 11.55
C PHE A 13 -21.97 -0.97 12.32
N GLY A 14 -23.23 -0.51 12.32
CA GLY A 14 -24.34 -1.21 12.95
C GLY A 14 -24.07 -1.59 14.43
N GLY A 15 -23.39 -0.72 15.19
CA GLY A 15 -23.07 -0.97 16.60
C GLY A 15 -21.72 -1.70 16.84
N VAL A 16 -21.09 -2.26 15.79
CA VAL A 16 -19.76 -2.87 15.89
C VAL A 16 -18.70 -1.81 15.66
N LYS A 17 -17.81 -1.61 16.63
CA LYS A 17 -16.64 -0.73 16.51
C LYS A 17 -15.55 -1.42 15.70
N ALA A 18 -15.57 -1.22 14.36
CA ALA A 18 -14.59 -1.85 13.48
C ALA A 18 -13.18 -1.25 13.62
N VAL A 19 -13.09 0.03 13.98
CA VAL A 19 -11.86 0.73 14.39
C VAL A 19 -12.23 1.60 15.58
N ASN A 20 -11.48 1.53 16.69
CA ASN A 20 -11.79 2.20 17.95
C ASN A 20 -10.53 2.88 18.52
N GLY A 21 -10.40 4.18 18.34
CA GLY A 21 -9.34 5.00 18.93
C GLY A 21 -7.92 4.69 18.46
N VAL A 22 -7.76 4.16 17.24
CA VAL A 22 -6.44 3.75 16.72
C VAL A 22 -5.55 4.97 16.45
N SER A 23 -4.36 4.95 17.06
CA SER A 23 -3.34 6.00 16.91
C SER A 23 -1.97 5.37 16.70
N PHE A 24 -1.27 5.78 15.65
CA PHE A 24 0.15 5.48 15.40
C PHE A 24 0.72 6.44 14.37
N SER A 25 2.04 6.40 14.20
CA SER A 25 2.74 7.19 13.18
C SER A 25 3.72 6.32 12.39
N VAL A 26 3.90 6.67 11.11
CA VAL A 26 4.85 6.02 10.20
C VAL A 26 5.86 7.06 9.75
N GLU A 27 7.14 6.76 9.93
CA GLU A 27 8.23 7.64 9.53
C GLU A 27 8.55 7.48 8.03
N PRO A 28 9.09 8.52 7.37
CA PRO A 28 9.54 8.40 5.98
C PRO A 28 10.60 7.29 5.82
N GLY A 29 10.49 6.52 4.74
CA GLY A 29 11.44 5.43 4.44
C GLY A 29 11.27 4.19 5.31
N GLN A 30 10.13 4.02 5.99
CA GLN A 30 9.86 2.91 6.88
C GLN A 30 9.01 1.83 6.19
N LEU A 31 9.33 0.56 6.47
CA LEU A 31 8.45 -0.59 6.24
C LEU A 31 7.63 -0.83 7.51
N TYR A 32 6.39 -0.33 7.53
CA TYR A 32 5.50 -0.43 8.69
C TYR A 32 4.42 -1.47 8.48
N GLY A 33 4.31 -2.41 9.41
CA GLY A 33 3.36 -3.52 9.36
C GLY A 33 2.13 -3.29 10.22
N VAL A 34 0.97 -3.72 9.74
CA VAL A 34 -0.25 -3.85 10.54
C VAL A 34 -0.70 -5.31 10.48
N ILE A 35 -0.63 -5.99 11.62
CA ILE A 35 -1.04 -7.39 11.75
C ILE A 35 -2.23 -7.52 12.69
N GLY A 36 -2.86 -8.68 12.70
CA GLY A 36 -3.98 -8.99 13.60
C GLY A 36 -4.86 -10.10 13.04
N PRO A 37 -5.70 -10.73 13.85
CA PRO A 37 -6.64 -11.76 13.42
C PRO A 37 -7.60 -11.26 12.33
N ASN A 38 -8.32 -12.20 11.70
CA ASN A 38 -9.41 -11.86 10.80
C ASN A 38 -10.50 -11.10 11.58
N GLY A 39 -11.04 -10.04 10.98
CA GLY A 39 -12.01 -9.18 11.67
C GLY A 39 -11.41 -8.16 12.65
N ALA A 40 -10.08 -8.08 12.80
CA ALA A 40 -9.43 -7.10 13.69
C ALA A 40 -9.58 -5.63 13.25
N GLY A 41 -10.16 -5.36 12.07
CA GLY A 41 -10.38 -3.99 11.57
C GLY A 41 -9.31 -3.45 10.62
N LYS A 42 -8.32 -4.25 10.22
CA LYS A 42 -7.19 -3.84 9.37
C LYS A 42 -7.62 -3.22 8.03
N THR A 43 -8.47 -3.90 7.27
CA THR A 43 -8.98 -3.38 5.98
C THR A 43 -9.83 -2.13 6.17
N THR A 44 -10.61 -2.05 7.26
CA THR A 44 -11.35 -0.83 7.61
C THR A 44 -10.39 0.32 7.88
N LEU A 45 -9.30 0.08 8.62
CA LEU A 45 -8.26 1.07 8.85
C LEU A 45 -7.66 1.59 7.54
N PHE A 46 -7.33 0.71 6.60
CA PHE A 46 -6.83 1.10 5.26
C PHE A 46 -7.86 1.93 4.50
N ASN A 47 -9.14 1.56 4.56
CA ASN A 47 -10.23 2.30 3.92
C ASN A 47 -10.40 3.70 4.53
N LEU A 48 -10.18 3.87 5.84
CA LEU A 48 -10.20 5.17 6.51
C LEU A 48 -9.02 6.05 6.06
N ILE A 49 -7.80 5.50 6.01
CA ILE A 49 -6.59 6.22 5.59
C ILE A 49 -6.71 6.69 4.13
N THR A 50 -7.29 5.87 3.27
CA THR A 50 -7.44 6.18 1.83
C THR A 50 -8.71 6.95 1.49
N GLY A 51 -9.54 7.33 2.49
CA GLY A 51 -10.75 8.12 2.30
C GLY A 51 -11.92 7.38 1.63
N LEU A 52 -11.80 6.04 1.44
CA LEU A 52 -12.90 5.22 0.94
C LEU A 52 -14.05 5.14 1.94
N ILE A 53 -13.74 5.26 3.21
CA ILE A 53 -14.71 5.34 4.31
C ILE A 53 -14.34 6.56 5.16
N ARG A 54 -15.34 7.32 5.60
CA ARG A 54 -15.13 8.45 6.50
C ARG A 54 -15.07 7.95 7.95
N PRO A 55 -14.15 8.45 8.79
CA PRO A 55 -14.14 8.13 10.20
C PRO A 55 -15.30 8.79 10.94
N ASP A 56 -15.72 8.20 12.04
CA ASP A 56 -16.67 8.80 13.00
C ASP A 56 -15.95 9.77 13.94
N GLY A 57 -14.66 9.54 14.20
CA GLY A 57 -13.80 10.37 15.04
C GLY A 57 -12.33 10.17 14.75
N GLY A 58 -11.51 11.07 15.28
CA GLY A 58 -10.07 11.07 15.06
C GLY A 58 -9.64 11.78 13.78
N SER A 59 -8.35 11.71 13.48
CA SER A 59 -7.76 12.37 12.34
C SER A 59 -6.69 11.56 11.63
N VAL A 60 -6.49 11.84 10.34
CA VAL A 60 -5.42 11.30 9.50
C VAL A 60 -4.65 12.47 8.87
N LYS A 61 -3.32 12.46 9.02
CA LYS A 61 -2.43 13.44 8.38
C LYS A 61 -1.39 12.73 7.53
N LEU A 62 -1.13 13.23 6.33
CA LEU A 62 -0.07 12.80 5.43
C LEU A 62 0.89 13.96 5.18
N GLY A 63 2.17 13.81 5.51
CA GLY A 63 3.16 14.87 5.37
C GLY A 63 2.76 16.18 6.09
N GLY A 64 2.06 16.08 7.22
CA GLY A 64 1.50 17.22 7.96
C GLY A 64 0.18 17.76 7.40
N VAL A 65 -0.30 17.28 6.23
CA VAL A 65 -1.56 17.71 5.62
C VAL A 65 -2.70 16.86 6.15
N GLU A 66 -3.74 17.47 6.69
CA GLU A 66 -4.97 16.81 7.13
C GLU A 66 -5.69 16.17 5.93
N THR A 67 -5.96 14.85 6.01
CA THR A 67 -6.62 14.08 4.94
C THR A 67 -7.96 13.49 5.33
N THR A 68 -8.37 13.58 6.58
CA THR A 68 -9.55 12.92 7.18
C THR A 68 -10.85 13.09 6.39
N ARG A 69 -11.05 14.24 5.73
CA ARG A 69 -12.26 14.56 4.97
C ARG A 69 -12.04 14.64 3.46
N LYS A 70 -10.82 14.34 2.99
CA LYS A 70 -10.50 14.37 1.56
C LYS A 70 -11.08 13.15 0.84
N SER A 71 -11.35 13.31 -0.45
CA SER A 71 -11.76 12.20 -1.30
C SER A 71 -10.54 11.28 -1.60
N PRO A 72 -10.78 10.00 -1.95
CA PRO A 72 -9.69 9.09 -2.34
C PRO A 72 -8.79 9.66 -3.44
N GLU A 73 -9.37 10.37 -4.39
CA GLU A 73 -8.66 11.04 -5.48
C GLU A 73 -7.73 12.16 -5.00
N GLN A 74 -8.21 12.97 -4.05
CA GLN A 74 -7.40 14.02 -3.42
C GLN A 74 -6.25 13.41 -2.61
N ILE A 75 -6.50 12.29 -1.93
CA ILE A 75 -5.50 11.57 -1.13
C ILE A 75 -4.45 10.93 -2.04
N ALA A 76 -4.86 10.31 -3.15
CA ALA A 76 -3.93 9.77 -4.14
C ALA A 76 -3.01 10.85 -4.72
N ARG A 77 -3.54 12.04 -5.02
CA ARG A 77 -2.74 13.20 -5.49
C ARG A 77 -1.75 13.74 -4.45
N LEU A 78 -1.97 13.45 -3.17
CA LEU A 78 -1.02 13.79 -2.10
C LEU A 78 0.10 12.75 -1.97
N GLY A 79 0.09 11.68 -2.77
CA GLY A 79 1.15 10.69 -2.84
C GLY A 79 0.88 9.40 -2.09
N ILE A 80 -0.39 9.02 -1.87
CA ILE A 80 -0.75 7.67 -1.43
C ILE A 80 -1.12 6.82 -2.65
N ALA A 81 -0.47 5.65 -2.82
CA ALA A 81 -0.96 4.59 -3.70
C ALA A 81 -1.34 3.37 -2.86
N ARG A 82 -2.33 2.60 -3.33
CA ARG A 82 -2.81 1.38 -2.66
C ARG A 82 -3.01 0.26 -3.66
N THR A 83 -2.55 -0.95 -3.30
CA THR A 83 -3.00 -2.19 -3.91
C THR A 83 -4.19 -2.76 -3.13
N TYR A 84 -4.94 -3.66 -3.74
CA TYR A 84 -6.11 -4.26 -3.10
C TYR A 84 -5.91 -5.77 -2.94
N GLN A 85 -6.62 -6.37 -1.99
CA GLN A 85 -6.58 -7.81 -1.75
C GLN A 85 -6.92 -8.60 -3.03
N THR A 86 -7.94 -8.17 -3.78
CA THR A 86 -8.24 -8.72 -5.11
C THR A 86 -7.48 -7.93 -6.16
N ILE A 87 -6.73 -8.62 -7.01
CA ILE A 87 -6.02 -8.03 -8.13
C ILE A 87 -7.01 -7.29 -9.05
N ARG A 88 -6.69 -6.06 -9.40
CA ARG A 88 -7.52 -5.21 -10.28
C ARG A 88 -6.68 -4.70 -11.43
N LEU A 89 -6.38 -5.58 -12.37
CA LEU A 89 -5.69 -5.23 -13.61
C LEU A 89 -6.69 -5.02 -14.75
N PHE A 90 -6.24 -4.37 -15.80
CA PHE A 90 -6.94 -4.29 -17.07
C PHE A 90 -6.48 -5.48 -17.90
N ASP A 91 -7.19 -6.60 -17.83
CA ASP A 91 -6.76 -7.90 -18.37
C ASP A 91 -6.52 -7.89 -19.89
N THR A 92 -7.25 -7.06 -20.63
CA THR A 92 -7.14 -6.89 -22.09
C THR A 92 -6.05 -5.91 -22.52
N MET A 93 -5.51 -5.13 -21.60
CA MET A 93 -4.40 -4.23 -21.85
C MET A 93 -3.07 -4.97 -21.66
N THR A 94 -2.03 -4.49 -22.30
CA THR A 94 -0.67 -5.02 -22.10
C THR A 94 -0.15 -4.71 -20.71
N VAL A 95 0.90 -5.42 -20.32
CA VAL A 95 1.64 -5.19 -19.06
C VAL A 95 2.13 -3.74 -19.01
N ARG A 96 2.73 -3.26 -20.08
CA ARG A 96 3.19 -1.86 -20.22
C ARG A 96 2.07 -0.85 -20.06
N GLU A 97 0.94 -1.04 -20.74
CA GLU A 97 -0.22 -0.15 -20.67
C GLU A 97 -0.82 -0.08 -19.26
N ASN A 98 -0.88 -1.22 -18.56
CA ASN A 98 -1.31 -1.24 -17.16
C ASN A 98 -0.46 -0.33 -16.26
N VAL A 99 0.87 -0.36 -16.42
CA VAL A 99 1.77 0.51 -15.63
C VAL A 99 1.63 1.97 -16.06
N MET A 100 1.48 2.25 -17.37
CA MET A 100 1.24 3.60 -17.89
C MET A 100 -0.01 4.25 -17.26
N VAL A 101 -1.11 3.50 -17.10
CA VAL A 101 -2.33 4.01 -16.45
C VAL A 101 -2.03 4.51 -15.04
N GLY A 102 -1.20 3.80 -14.27
CA GLY A 102 -0.77 4.24 -12.94
C GLY A 102 -0.01 5.57 -12.96
N GLY A 103 0.84 5.77 -13.95
CA GLY A 103 1.65 6.98 -14.09
C GLY A 103 0.86 8.23 -14.50
N HIS A 104 -0.32 8.07 -15.10
CA HIS A 104 -1.14 9.22 -15.50
C HIS A 104 -1.76 10.01 -14.33
N ILE A 105 -1.84 9.42 -13.14
CA ILE A 105 -2.39 10.10 -11.93
C ILE A 105 -1.55 11.35 -11.57
N GLY A 106 -0.24 11.33 -11.83
CA GLY A 106 0.68 12.44 -11.55
C GLY A 106 0.79 13.48 -12.66
N LEU A 107 0.21 13.21 -13.84
CA LEU A 107 0.32 14.08 -14.99
C LEU A 107 -0.83 15.10 -15.01
N SER A 108 -0.54 16.33 -14.63
CA SER A 108 -1.50 17.44 -14.73
C SER A 108 -1.54 17.96 -16.18
N TYR A 109 -2.36 17.35 -17.05
CA TYR A 109 -2.66 17.92 -18.36
C TYR A 109 -4.04 18.57 -18.37
N ASN A 110 -4.09 19.82 -18.81
CA ASN A 110 -5.31 20.43 -19.31
C ASN A 110 -5.49 19.99 -20.78
N LEU A 111 -6.75 19.76 -21.19
CA LEU A 111 -7.08 19.46 -22.60
C LEU A 111 -6.45 20.46 -23.59
N LEU A 112 -6.23 21.71 -23.16
CA LEU A 112 -5.54 22.74 -23.92
C LEU A 112 -4.03 22.45 -24.13
N ASP A 113 -3.38 21.77 -23.19
CA ASP A 113 -1.96 21.43 -23.31
C ASP A 113 -1.71 20.38 -24.40
N VAL A 114 -2.67 19.49 -24.65
CA VAL A 114 -2.62 18.51 -25.73
C VAL A 114 -2.59 19.19 -27.10
N PHE A 115 -3.28 20.31 -27.25
CA PHE A 115 -3.37 21.04 -28.54
C PHE A 115 -2.26 22.09 -28.69
N THR A 116 -1.82 22.72 -27.61
CA THR A 116 -0.92 23.88 -27.67
C THR A 116 0.52 23.58 -27.31
N ALA A 117 0.78 22.60 -26.43
CA ALA A 117 2.10 22.30 -25.87
C ALA A 117 2.67 20.95 -26.35
N ARG A 118 2.55 20.61 -27.63
CA ARG A 118 2.99 19.33 -28.23
C ARG A 118 4.39 18.86 -27.81
N ARG A 119 5.34 19.78 -27.57
CA ARG A 119 6.70 19.41 -27.13
C ARG A 119 6.72 18.94 -25.66
N ARG A 120 6.02 19.65 -24.75
CA ARG A 120 5.93 19.28 -23.32
C ARG A 120 5.18 17.95 -23.15
N TYR A 121 4.09 17.76 -23.89
CA TYR A 121 3.34 16.51 -23.89
C TYR A 121 4.22 15.34 -24.30
N ARG A 122 4.93 15.43 -25.46
CA ARG A 122 5.83 14.37 -25.93
C ARG A 122 6.99 14.09 -24.98
N GLN A 123 7.53 15.10 -24.32
CA GLN A 123 8.61 14.92 -23.34
C GLN A 123 8.12 14.18 -22.10
N ALA A 124 6.96 14.56 -21.58
CA ALA A 124 6.39 13.90 -20.40
C ALA A 124 5.94 12.48 -20.71
N GLU A 125 5.40 12.21 -21.90
CA GLU A 125 5.05 10.86 -22.36
C GLU A 125 6.29 9.98 -22.53
N ARG A 126 7.39 10.50 -23.08
CA ARG A 126 8.67 9.77 -23.15
C ARG A 126 9.22 9.48 -21.74
N ALA A 127 9.24 10.45 -20.86
CA ALA A 127 9.68 10.26 -19.47
C ALA A 127 8.81 9.24 -18.73
N LEU A 128 7.51 9.20 -19.03
CA LEU A 128 6.62 8.16 -18.48
C LEU A 128 6.97 6.78 -19.02
N LEU A 129 7.20 6.65 -20.34
CA LEU A 129 7.58 5.38 -20.98
C LEU A 129 8.90 4.85 -20.42
N GLU A 130 9.94 5.70 -20.31
CA GLU A 130 11.24 5.33 -19.74
C GLU A 130 11.04 4.81 -18.29
N ARG A 131 10.25 5.52 -17.48
CA ARG A 131 9.93 5.08 -16.11
C ARG A 131 9.16 3.77 -16.07
N VAL A 132 8.22 3.55 -16.99
CA VAL A 132 7.47 2.30 -17.12
C VAL A 132 8.42 1.14 -17.39
N ASP A 133 9.38 1.31 -18.30
CA ASP A 133 10.37 0.30 -18.63
C ASP A 133 11.29 -0.02 -17.44
N ASP A 134 11.75 1.00 -16.71
CA ASP A 134 12.52 0.85 -15.48
C ASP A 134 11.74 0.11 -14.37
N LEU A 135 10.45 0.45 -14.21
CA LEU A 135 9.59 -0.24 -13.25
C LEU A 135 9.36 -1.70 -13.64
N LEU A 136 9.10 -1.98 -14.91
CA LEU A 136 8.95 -3.34 -15.41
C LEU A 136 10.22 -4.17 -15.22
N GLN A 137 11.39 -3.56 -15.40
CA GLN A 137 12.66 -4.20 -15.10
C GLN A 137 12.82 -4.47 -13.61
N THR A 138 12.47 -3.48 -12.77
CA THR A 138 12.54 -3.58 -11.29
C THR A 138 11.67 -4.72 -10.76
N VAL A 139 10.46 -4.88 -11.29
CA VAL A 139 9.55 -5.98 -10.87
C VAL A 139 9.78 -7.28 -11.64
N GLY A 140 10.76 -7.34 -12.56
CA GLY A 140 11.10 -8.54 -13.32
C GLY A 140 10.09 -8.91 -14.42
N LEU A 141 9.36 -7.93 -14.97
CA LEU A 141 8.34 -8.12 -16.01
C LEU A 141 8.70 -7.50 -17.36
N ALA A 142 9.94 -7.00 -17.56
CA ALA A 142 10.34 -6.34 -18.78
C ALA A 142 10.18 -7.25 -20.02
N HIS A 143 10.44 -8.56 -19.88
CA HIS A 143 10.30 -9.55 -20.95
C HIS A 143 8.84 -9.88 -21.32
N ARG A 144 7.87 -9.42 -20.53
CA ARG A 144 6.42 -9.60 -20.72
C ARG A 144 5.71 -8.28 -21.07
N ALA A 145 6.46 -7.20 -21.33
CA ALA A 145 5.93 -5.85 -21.44
C ALA A 145 4.75 -5.72 -22.43
N ASP A 146 4.81 -6.45 -23.54
CA ASP A 146 3.83 -6.41 -24.63
C ASP A 146 2.77 -7.53 -24.55
N ASP A 147 2.86 -8.42 -23.53
CA ASP A 147 1.86 -9.45 -23.30
C ASP A 147 0.61 -8.84 -22.63
N GLN A 148 -0.56 -9.48 -22.82
CA GLN A 148 -1.76 -9.10 -22.11
C GLN A 148 -1.65 -9.42 -20.62
N ALA A 149 -2.11 -8.51 -19.76
CA ALA A 149 -2.04 -8.70 -18.31
C ALA A 149 -2.82 -9.94 -17.83
N GLY A 150 -3.91 -10.28 -18.50
CA GLY A 150 -4.69 -11.48 -18.20
C GLY A 150 -3.97 -12.81 -18.50
N ALA A 151 -2.90 -12.80 -19.31
CA ALA A 151 -2.09 -13.99 -19.62
C ALA A 151 -0.97 -14.24 -18.59
N LEU A 152 -0.78 -13.37 -17.62
CA LEU A 152 0.22 -13.48 -16.57
C LEU A 152 -0.19 -14.50 -15.50
N SER A 153 0.80 -15.19 -14.90
CA SER A 153 0.60 -15.94 -13.67
C SER A 153 0.18 -15.04 -12.52
N TYR A 154 -0.42 -15.60 -11.47
CA TYR A 154 -0.89 -14.84 -10.32
C TYR A 154 0.24 -14.00 -9.66
N GLY A 155 1.43 -14.57 -9.48
CA GLY A 155 2.59 -13.86 -8.94
C GLY A 155 3.08 -12.73 -9.85
N GLU A 156 3.01 -12.90 -11.18
CA GLU A 156 3.33 -11.83 -12.14
C GLU A 156 2.27 -10.72 -12.11
N GLN A 157 0.98 -11.06 -12.00
CA GLN A 157 -0.10 -10.09 -11.86
C GLN A 157 0.08 -9.22 -10.61
N ARG A 158 0.47 -9.81 -9.48
CA ARG A 158 0.79 -9.06 -8.24
C ARG A 158 1.97 -8.11 -8.45
N ARG A 159 3.04 -8.55 -9.13
CA ARG A 159 4.16 -7.67 -9.46
C ARG A 159 3.77 -6.54 -10.41
N LEU A 160 2.89 -6.82 -11.36
CA LEU A 160 2.33 -5.80 -12.25
C LEU A 160 1.47 -4.78 -11.48
N GLU A 161 0.63 -5.23 -10.54
CA GLU A 161 -0.16 -4.34 -9.68
C GLU A 161 0.75 -3.41 -8.85
N LEU A 162 1.85 -3.96 -8.31
CA LEU A 162 2.87 -3.19 -7.61
C LEU A 162 3.53 -2.14 -8.53
N ALA A 163 3.98 -2.54 -9.74
CA ALA A 163 4.57 -1.64 -10.71
C ALA A 163 3.61 -0.49 -11.10
N ARG A 164 2.33 -0.81 -11.30
CA ARG A 164 1.30 0.19 -11.59
C ARG A 164 1.11 1.18 -10.43
N ALA A 165 1.12 0.71 -9.18
CA ALA A 165 1.04 1.57 -8.02
C ALA A 165 2.27 2.48 -7.87
N LEU A 166 3.46 1.95 -8.14
CA LEU A 166 4.73 2.70 -8.11
C LEU A 166 4.84 3.74 -9.23
N ALA A 167 4.19 3.52 -10.37
CA ALA A 167 4.19 4.47 -11.49
C ALA A 167 3.62 5.84 -11.12
N ALA A 168 2.73 5.90 -10.13
CA ALA A 168 2.21 7.15 -9.55
C ALA A 168 3.24 7.92 -8.70
N GLN A 169 4.45 7.37 -8.48
CA GLN A 169 5.51 7.92 -7.61
C GLN A 169 5.00 8.26 -6.19
N PRO A 170 4.38 7.31 -5.49
CA PRO A 170 3.83 7.59 -4.18
C PRO A 170 4.94 7.82 -3.15
N SER A 171 4.69 8.70 -2.17
CA SER A 171 5.49 8.79 -0.95
C SER A 171 5.11 7.69 0.05
N LEU A 172 3.84 7.24 0.00
CA LEU A 172 3.31 6.15 0.82
C LEU A 172 2.62 5.11 -0.06
N LEU A 173 3.16 3.90 -0.07
CA LEU A 173 2.56 2.73 -0.72
C LEU A 173 1.85 1.88 0.33
N MET A 174 0.57 1.63 0.15
CA MET A 174 -0.25 0.80 1.03
C MET A 174 -0.53 -0.54 0.35
N LEU A 175 -0.11 -1.63 0.98
CA LEU A 175 -0.24 -3.00 0.47
C LEU A 175 -1.20 -3.82 1.34
N ASP A 176 -2.27 -4.31 0.72
CA ASP A 176 -3.32 -5.08 1.40
C ASP A 176 -3.17 -6.57 1.03
N GLU A 177 -2.55 -7.35 1.93
CA GLU A 177 -2.23 -8.77 1.80
C GLU A 177 -1.52 -9.12 0.47
N PRO A 178 -0.37 -8.46 0.16
CA PRO A 178 0.26 -8.61 -1.14
C PRO A 178 0.85 -10.01 -1.38
N ALA A 179 1.16 -10.77 -0.33
CA ALA A 179 1.67 -12.15 -0.43
C ALA A 179 0.57 -13.22 -0.44
N ALA A 180 -0.72 -12.84 -0.35
CA ALA A 180 -1.82 -13.80 -0.39
C ALA A 180 -1.81 -14.60 -1.70
N GLY A 181 -1.88 -15.93 -1.60
CA GLY A 181 -1.85 -16.84 -2.76
C GLY A 181 -0.47 -17.09 -3.37
N MET A 182 0.59 -16.45 -2.86
CA MET A 182 1.97 -16.69 -3.28
C MET A 182 2.56 -17.92 -2.58
N ASN A 183 3.45 -18.63 -3.28
CA ASN A 183 4.30 -19.61 -2.65
C ASN A 183 5.40 -18.95 -1.80
N THR A 184 6.11 -19.75 -0.99
CA THR A 184 7.14 -19.22 -0.05
C THR A 184 8.25 -18.46 -0.78
N ARG A 185 8.67 -18.91 -1.96
CA ARG A 185 9.73 -18.26 -2.74
C ARG A 185 9.26 -16.91 -3.27
N GLU A 186 8.08 -16.84 -3.86
CA GLU A 186 7.48 -15.61 -4.36
C GLU A 186 7.29 -14.56 -3.25
N ALA A 187 6.87 -14.99 -2.05
CA ALA A 187 6.71 -14.11 -0.90
C ALA A 187 8.05 -13.54 -0.40
N ILE A 188 9.14 -14.34 -0.44
CA ILE A 188 10.49 -13.87 -0.13
C ILE A 188 10.96 -12.87 -1.18
N ASP A 189 10.82 -13.20 -2.48
CA ASP A 189 11.23 -12.32 -3.58
C ASP A 189 10.48 -10.98 -3.53
N LEU A 190 9.19 -10.99 -3.19
CA LEU A 190 8.41 -9.76 -2.95
C LEU A 190 8.96 -8.96 -1.76
N SER A 191 9.30 -9.64 -0.66
CA SER A 191 9.84 -8.97 0.53
C SER A 191 11.18 -8.29 0.24
N ASP A 192 12.06 -8.96 -0.51
CA ASP A 192 13.35 -8.42 -0.89
C ASP A 192 13.19 -7.23 -1.86
N LEU A 193 12.23 -7.32 -2.79
CA LEU A 193 11.89 -6.20 -3.67
C LEU A 193 11.40 -4.98 -2.88
N LEU A 194 10.49 -5.17 -1.91
CA LEU A 194 9.99 -4.06 -1.08
C LEU A 194 11.11 -3.41 -0.27
N ARG A 195 12.04 -4.19 0.30
CA ARG A 195 13.21 -3.65 0.99
C ARG A 195 14.11 -2.83 0.06
N GLN A 196 14.38 -3.34 -1.14
CA GLN A 196 15.18 -2.63 -2.14
C GLN A 196 14.53 -1.30 -2.53
N LEU A 197 13.22 -1.29 -2.77
CA LEU A 197 12.46 -0.09 -3.14
C LEU A 197 12.51 0.97 -2.03
N VAL A 198 12.34 0.57 -0.77
CA VAL A 198 12.43 1.50 0.37
C VAL A 198 13.87 1.98 0.58
N ALA A 199 14.86 1.10 0.48
CA ALA A 199 16.28 1.43 0.62
C ALA A 199 16.80 2.39 -0.48
N ALA A 200 16.20 2.35 -1.68
CA ALA A 200 16.49 3.29 -2.76
C ALA A 200 16.08 4.73 -2.42
N GLY A 201 15.24 4.92 -1.41
CA GLY A 201 14.80 6.22 -0.89
C GLY A 201 13.50 6.73 -1.51
N GLY A 202 12.84 7.63 -0.76
CA GLY A 202 11.61 8.31 -1.20
C GLY A 202 10.31 7.51 -1.04
N LEU A 203 10.37 6.20 -0.80
CA LEU A 203 9.20 5.34 -0.60
C LEU A 203 9.07 4.92 0.87
N THR A 204 7.86 5.02 1.39
CA THR A 204 7.42 4.44 2.66
C THR A 204 6.36 3.40 2.37
N VAL A 205 6.36 2.28 3.08
CA VAL A 205 5.40 1.20 2.87
C VAL A 205 4.61 0.94 4.14
N LEU A 206 3.29 0.93 4.01
CA LEU A 206 2.36 0.44 5.03
C LEU A 206 1.71 -0.84 4.53
N ILE A 207 1.95 -1.96 5.22
CA ILE A 207 1.54 -3.29 4.76
C ILE A 207 0.62 -3.97 5.77
N ILE A 208 -0.51 -4.51 5.29
CA ILE A 208 -1.33 -5.46 6.03
C ILE A 208 -0.99 -6.87 5.56
N GLU A 209 -0.75 -7.77 6.50
CA GLU A 209 -0.54 -9.19 6.23
C GLU A 209 -1.01 -10.04 7.41
N HIS A 210 -1.42 -11.27 7.11
CA HIS A 210 -1.74 -12.26 8.12
C HIS A 210 -0.58 -13.25 8.37
N ASN A 211 0.41 -13.29 7.49
CA ASN A 211 1.62 -14.09 7.67
C ASN A 211 2.59 -13.39 8.63
N VAL A 212 2.43 -13.68 9.92
CA VAL A 212 3.24 -13.08 10.99
C VAL A 212 4.73 -13.31 10.77
N LYS A 213 5.15 -14.49 10.29
CA LYS A 213 6.57 -14.82 10.05
C LYS A 213 7.16 -13.90 8.97
N LEU A 214 6.43 -13.65 7.90
CA LEU A 214 6.83 -12.74 6.84
C LEU A 214 7.00 -11.32 7.41
N MET A 215 6.01 -10.84 8.16
CA MET A 215 5.99 -9.49 8.72
C MET A 215 7.12 -9.26 9.71
N MET A 216 7.40 -10.24 10.57
CA MET A 216 8.52 -10.17 11.52
C MET A 216 9.88 -10.07 10.83
N GLY A 217 10.01 -10.62 9.63
CA GLY A 217 11.24 -10.53 8.85
C GLY A 217 11.30 -9.28 7.96
N LEU A 218 10.18 -8.69 7.56
CA LEU A 218 10.11 -7.62 6.57
C LEU A 218 10.08 -6.22 7.19
N CYS A 219 9.27 -6.02 8.24
CA CYS A 219 8.94 -4.70 8.76
C CYS A 219 9.97 -4.17 9.75
N ASP A 220 10.19 -2.85 9.74
CA ASP A 220 10.97 -2.14 10.75
C ASP A 220 10.17 -1.97 12.04
N ARG A 221 8.84 -1.80 11.91
CA ARG A 221 7.92 -1.59 13.00
C ARG A 221 6.57 -2.23 12.71
N ILE A 222 5.89 -2.73 13.73
CA ILE A 222 4.62 -3.44 13.59
C ILE A 222 3.62 -2.91 14.62
N ALA A 223 2.41 -2.56 14.15
CA ALA A 223 1.22 -2.40 14.98
C ALA A 223 0.38 -3.68 14.94
N VAL A 224 -0.11 -4.11 16.09
CA VAL A 224 -1.01 -5.26 16.21
C VAL A 224 -2.41 -4.75 16.49
N MET A 225 -3.35 -5.13 15.67
CA MET A 225 -4.78 -4.83 15.87
C MET A 225 -5.52 -6.06 16.39
N ASN A 226 -6.46 -5.82 17.31
CA ASN A 226 -7.42 -6.82 17.75
C ASN A 226 -8.76 -6.14 18.10
N PHE A 227 -9.89 -6.68 17.63
CA PHE A 227 -11.23 -6.14 17.85
C PHE A 227 -11.36 -4.62 17.62
N GLY A 228 -10.71 -4.11 16.56
CA GLY A 228 -10.76 -2.69 16.20
C GLY A 228 -9.78 -1.79 16.95
N GLU A 229 -9.06 -2.27 17.93
CA GLU A 229 -8.11 -1.51 18.75
C GLU A 229 -6.66 -1.86 18.43
N LYS A 230 -5.73 -0.92 18.69
CA LYS A 230 -4.30 -1.20 18.65
C LYS A 230 -3.87 -1.86 19.96
N LEU A 231 -3.60 -3.16 19.91
CA LEU A 231 -3.20 -3.97 21.06
C LEU A 231 -1.75 -3.72 21.48
N ALA A 232 -0.85 -3.61 20.49
CA ALA A 232 0.58 -3.41 20.71
C ALA A 232 1.21 -2.70 19.51
N GLU A 233 2.37 -2.09 19.74
CA GLU A 233 3.18 -1.50 18.68
C GLU A 233 4.65 -1.52 19.09
N GLY A 234 5.56 -1.88 18.18
CA GLY A 234 6.98 -1.93 18.48
C GLY A 234 7.84 -2.53 17.37
N LEU A 235 9.08 -2.82 17.71
CA LEU A 235 9.96 -3.60 16.84
C LEU A 235 9.42 -5.04 16.72
N PRO A 236 9.67 -5.73 15.60
CA PRO A 236 9.21 -7.12 15.43
C PRO A 236 9.58 -8.05 16.59
N ALA A 237 10.79 -7.91 17.14
CA ALA A 237 11.26 -8.72 18.25
C ALA A 237 10.47 -8.50 19.54
N ASP A 238 10.01 -7.27 19.80
CA ASP A 238 9.22 -6.91 20.98
C ASP A 238 7.78 -7.37 20.84
N VAL A 239 7.19 -7.13 19.67
CA VAL A 239 5.83 -7.56 19.34
C VAL A 239 5.69 -9.08 19.46
N ARG A 240 6.68 -9.83 18.96
CA ARG A 240 6.70 -11.30 19.03
C ARG A 240 6.67 -11.84 20.48
N LYS A 241 7.26 -11.11 21.43
CA LYS A 241 7.35 -11.53 22.83
C LYS A 241 6.19 -11.00 23.69
N ASN A 242 5.33 -10.16 23.14
CA ASN A 242 4.24 -9.53 23.90
C ASN A 242 3.16 -10.58 24.22
N PRO A 243 2.87 -10.85 25.52
CA PRO A 243 1.90 -11.87 25.92
C PRO A 243 0.50 -11.64 25.35
N SER A 244 0.04 -10.38 25.31
CA SER A 244 -1.27 -10.03 24.76
C SER A 244 -1.37 -10.31 23.26
N VAL A 245 -0.26 -10.16 22.52
CA VAL A 245 -0.19 -10.51 21.09
C VAL A 245 -0.28 -12.01 20.91
N VAL A 246 0.48 -12.77 21.71
CA VAL A 246 0.44 -14.24 21.68
C VAL A 246 -0.97 -14.75 21.97
N GLU A 247 -1.63 -14.22 23.00
CA GLU A 247 -3.01 -14.57 23.36
C GLU A 247 -4.00 -14.25 22.26
N ALA A 248 -3.86 -13.10 21.57
CA ALA A 248 -4.76 -12.70 20.49
C ALA A 248 -4.69 -13.64 19.26
N TYR A 249 -3.55 -14.32 19.03
CA TYR A 249 -3.38 -15.27 17.93
C TYR A 249 -3.65 -16.72 18.29
N LEU A 250 -3.38 -17.13 19.55
CA LEU A 250 -3.55 -18.52 20.00
C LEU A 250 -4.91 -18.76 20.66
N GLY A 251 -5.67 -17.71 20.96
CA GLY A 251 -6.84 -17.77 21.85
C GLY A 251 -6.42 -17.87 23.32
N LYS A 252 -7.35 -17.59 24.24
CA LYS A 252 -7.13 -17.87 25.66
C LYS A 252 -6.94 -19.36 25.81
N SER A 253 -5.79 -19.80 26.30
CA SER A 253 -5.68 -21.14 26.88
C SER A 253 -6.62 -21.17 28.10
N GLU A 254 -7.73 -21.88 27.97
CA GLU A 254 -8.61 -22.19 29.10
C GLU A 254 -7.85 -23.03 30.15
#